data_0603297f5a9e5075567543b274d2b1b4
#
_entry.id   0603297f5a9e5075567543b274d2b1b4
#
_cell.length_a   1.000
_cell.length_b   1.000
_cell.length_c   1.000
_cell.angle_alpha   90.00
_cell.angle_beta   90.00
_cell.angle_gamma   90.00
#
_symmetry.space_group_name_H-M   'P 1'
#
loop_
_entity.id
_entity.type
_entity.pdbx_description
1 polymer ?
#
loop_
_entity_poly.entity_id
_entity_poly.type
_entity_poly.pdbx_seq_one_letter_code
_entity_poly.pdbx_strand_id
1 'polypeptide(L)'
;MVDHNFYRKTGPHLLSKLAEMLSCEFIGNGEILIDDISTLEEARASDISFFHNKKYLESLKKTKSQVILVDKNFNLDLNKNLIVCKDPYYSMAKVALIFYPDSIYPNYYFKDADRSIEFDKSNMISSNTFIHKKARIGKNCKIGFNSFIGPNVIIGDNCLIGDNVSIYFSIIGKNVKIYQGVRIGSEGFGFIMQQNSVQKIPQLGRVIIGDCVEIGANTTI
;
A
#
# COMPACT_ATOMS: atom_id res chain seq x y z
N MET A 1 -3.16 -4.16 -7.43
CA MET A 1 -3.72 -2.77 -7.49
C MET A 1 -3.72 -2.17 -6.09
N VAL A 2 -3.29 -0.91 -5.92
CA VAL A 2 -3.31 -0.21 -4.63
C VAL A 2 -4.74 0.05 -4.18
N ASP A 3 -5.01 -0.11 -2.87
CA ASP A 3 -6.35 0.15 -2.32
C ASP A 3 -6.46 1.61 -1.88
N HIS A 4 -7.17 2.41 -2.68
CA HIS A 4 -7.37 3.84 -2.44
C HIS A 4 -8.19 4.17 -1.18
N ASN A 5 -8.81 3.19 -0.53
CA ASN A 5 -9.41 3.39 0.79
C ASN A 5 -8.33 3.65 1.84
N PHE A 6 -7.15 3.04 1.70
CA PHE A 6 -6.07 3.16 2.66
C PHE A 6 -5.01 4.20 2.27
N TYR A 7 -4.84 4.48 0.98
CA TYR A 7 -3.76 5.32 0.48
C TYR A 7 -4.31 6.50 -0.30
N ARG A 8 -3.89 7.71 0.08
CA ARG A 8 -4.20 8.93 -0.68
C ARG A 8 -3.35 8.99 -1.93
N LYS A 9 -3.98 8.94 -3.08
CA LYS A 9 -3.33 9.05 -4.38
C LYS A 9 -3.25 10.51 -4.84
N THR A 10 -2.14 10.87 -5.48
CA THR A 10 -1.97 12.10 -6.30
C THR A 10 -2.07 11.76 -7.78
N GLY A 11 -2.08 12.75 -8.65
CA GLY A 11 -2.16 12.59 -10.10
C GLY A 11 -3.57 12.76 -10.65
N PRO A 12 -3.82 12.42 -11.93
CA PRO A 12 -2.85 11.81 -12.86
C PRO A 12 -1.64 12.69 -13.17
N HIS A 13 -0.54 12.07 -13.64
CA HIS A 13 0.69 12.78 -14.02
C HIS A 13 1.01 12.53 -15.50
N LEU A 14 1.50 13.57 -16.20
CA LEU A 14 2.05 13.41 -17.54
C LEU A 14 3.32 12.56 -17.52
N LEU A 15 3.54 11.72 -18.54
CA LEU A 15 4.76 10.93 -18.66
C LEU A 15 6.01 11.82 -18.67
N SER A 16 6.00 12.92 -19.43
CA SER A 16 7.10 13.88 -19.46
C SER A 16 7.44 14.45 -18.09
N LYS A 17 6.41 14.74 -17.27
CA LYS A 17 6.62 15.24 -15.90
C LYS A 17 7.17 14.18 -14.96
N LEU A 18 6.69 12.95 -15.05
CA LEU A 18 7.28 11.85 -14.26
C LEU A 18 8.74 11.60 -14.61
N ALA A 19 9.08 11.61 -15.91
CA ALA A 19 10.46 11.47 -16.37
C ALA A 19 11.36 12.61 -15.84
N GLU A 20 10.88 13.86 -15.87
CA GLU A 20 11.56 15.02 -15.27
C GLU A 20 11.81 14.84 -13.77
N MET A 21 10.77 14.47 -13.00
CA MET A 21 10.86 14.24 -11.54
C MET A 21 11.81 13.10 -11.19
N LEU A 22 11.97 12.12 -12.07
CA LEU A 22 12.89 11.01 -11.90
C LEU A 22 14.31 11.34 -12.42
N SER A 23 14.51 12.47 -13.11
CA SER A 23 15.73 12.82 -13.84
C SER A 23 16.11 11.73 -14.86
N CYS A 24 15.12 11.26 -15.60
CA CYS A 24 15.22 10.19 -16.59
C CYS A 24 14.80 10.69 -17.98
N GLU A 25 15.33 10.04 -19.03
CA GLU A 25 14.87 10.22 -20.39
C GLU A 25 13.60 9.40 -20.65
N PHE A 26 12.79 9.79 -21.65
CA PHE A 26 11.66 8.99 -22.09
C PHE A 26 11.64 8.83 -23.61
N ILE A 27 10.99 7.76 -24.06
CA ILE A 27 10.77 7.44 -25.47
C ILE A 27 9.27 7.29 -25.67
N GLY A 28 8.73 7.96 -26.68
CA GLY A 28 7.32 7.94 -27.05
C GLY A 28 6.58 9.25 -26.77
N ASN A 29 5.29 9.17 -26.49
CA ASN A 29 4.43 10.35 -26.30
C ASN A 29 4.46 10.85 -24.86
N GLY A 30 5.11 11.98 -24.61
CA GLY A 30 5.25 12.61 -23.30
C GLY A 30 3.93 13.16 -22.70
N GLU A 31 2.90 13.35 -23.53
CA GLU A 31 1.59 13.91 -23.14
C GLU A 31 0.62 12.84 -22.60
N ILE A 32 1.03 11.58 -22.55
CA ILE A 32 0.22 10.52 -21.95
C ILE A 32 0.03 10.77 -20.46
N LEU A 33 -1.23 10.73 -20.02
CA LEU A 33 -1.59 10.76 -18.61
C LEU A 33 -1.43 9.37 -17.98
N ILE A 34 -0.72 9.33 -16.90
CA ILE A 34 -0.50 8.12 -16.09
C ILE A 34 -1.33 8.26 -14.82
N ASP A 35 -2.26 7.32 -14.63
CA ASP A 35 -3.20 7.34 -13.51
C ASP A 35 -2.60 6.76 -12.24
N ASP A 36 -1.91 5.63 -12.35
CA ASP A 36 -1.46 4.87 -11.18
C ASP A 36 -0.23 4.00 -11.48
N ILE A 37 0.23 3.29 -10.48
CA ILE A 37 1.28 2.28 -10.54
C ILE A 37 0.69 0.88 -10.45
N SER A 38 1.28 -0.08 -11.14
CA SER A 38 0.83 -1.47 -11.07
C SER A 38 1.94 -2.46 -11.41
N THR A 39 1.73 -3.73 -11.07
CA THR A 39 2.57 -4.82 -11.59
C THR A 39 2.33 -5.01 -13.08
N LEU A 40 3.24 -5.70 -13.77
CA LEU A 40 3.08 -5.97 -15.21
C LEU A 40 1.80 -6.77 -15.50
N GLU A 41 1.42 -7.67 -14.60
CA GLU A 41 0.27 -8.58 -14.75
C GLU A 41 -1.07 -7.87 -14.57
N GLU A 42 -1.14 -6.92 -13.62
CA GLU A 42 -2.40 -6.28 -13.22
C GLU A 42 -2.61 -4.89 -13.84
N ALA A 43 -1.61 -4.37 -14.55
CA ALA A 43 -1.64 -3.01 -15.08
C ALA A 43 -2.77 -2.78 -16.08
N ARG A 44 -3.46 -1.66 -15.92
CA ARG A 44 -4.34 -1.08 -16.93
C ARG A 44 -3.52 -0.27 -17.94
N ALA A 45 -4.12 0.14 -19.04
CA ALA A 45 -3.44 0.94 -20.06
C ALA A 45 -2.90 2.28 -19.52
N SER A 46 -3.58 2.89 -18.56
CA SER A 46 -3.19 4.16 -17.93
C SER A 46 -2.22 4.01 -16.76
N ASP A 47 -1.83 2.80 -16.38
CA ASP A 47 -0.91 2.57 -15.27
C ASP A 47 0.54 2.51 -15.77
N ILE A 48 1.49 2.97 -14.93
CA ILE A 48 2.92 2.74 -15.14
C ILE A 48 3.37 1.46 -14.45
N SER A 49 4.24 0.70 -15.10
CA SER A 49 4.88 -0.48 -14.55
C SER A 49 6.39 -0.41 -14.75
N PHE A 50 7.12 -1.43 -14.34
CA PHE A 50 8.57 -1.49 -14.48
C PHE A 50 9.05 -2.88 -14.88
N PHE A 51 10.20 -2.92 -15.56
CA PHE A 51 10.87 -4.15 -15.95
C PHE A 51 12.33 -4.08 -15.55
N HIS A 52 12.77 -4.95 -14.65
CA HIS A 52 14.17 -5.02 -14.18
C HIS A 52 14.72 -6.44 -14.17
N ASN A 53 13.89 -7.46 -14.38
CA ASN A 53 14.30 -8.86 -14.29
C ASN A 53 13.72 -9.66 -15.45
N LYS A 54 14.60 -10.36 -16.18
CA LYS A 54 14.25 -11.19 -17.36
C LYS A 54 13.22 -12.29 -17.05
N LYS A 55 13.09 -12.72 -15.80
CA LYS A 55 12.05 -13.65 -15.35
C LYS A 55 10.64 -13.16 -15.72
N TYR A 56 10.41 -11.86 -15.76
CA TYR A 56 9.11 -11.24 -16.05
C TYR A 56 8.93 -10.86 -17.53
N LEU A 57 9.74 -11.41 -18.44
CA LEU A 57 9.69 -11.08 -19.86
C LEU A 57 8.32 -11.40 -20.49
N GLU A 58 7.72 -12.53 -20.12
CA GLU A 58 6.40 -12.91 -20.63
C GLU A 58 5.29 -12.00 -20.10
N SER A 59 5.39 -11.57 -18.83
CA SER A 59 4.48 -10.59 -18.25
C SER A 59 4.62 -9.23 -18.94
N LEU A 60 5.86 -8.82 -19.28
CA LEU A 60 6.13 -7.59 -20.03
C LEU A 60 5.49 -7.60 -21.41
N LYS A 61 5.59 -8.71 -22.15
CA LYS A 61 4.97 -8.84 -23.48
C LYS A 61 3.43 -8.78 -23.44
N LYS A 62 2.83 -9.25 -22.34
CA LYS A 62 1.36 -9.35 -22.17
C LYS A 62 0.74 -8.17 -21.43
N THR A 63 1.54 -7.34 -20.79
CA THR A 63 1.02 -6.23 -19.96
C THR A 63 0.19 -5.26 -20.77
N LYS A 64 -0.88 -4.76 -20.17
CA LYS A 64 -1.71 -3.68 -20.72
C LYS A 64 -1.11 -2.30 -20.48
N SER A 65 -0.15 -2.16 -19.55
CA SER A 65 0.53 -0.88 -19.31
C SER A 65 1.09 -0.30 -20.60
N GLN A 66 0.84 0.98 -20.85
CA GLN A 66 1.42 1.70 -21.99
C GLN A 66 2.72 2.42 -21.66
N VAL A 67 3.12 2.43 -20.37
CA VAL A 67 4.35 3.09 -19.92
C VAL A 67 5.14 2.16 -19.03
N ILE A 68 6.39 1.88 -19.40
CA ILE A 68 7.28 0.96 -18.67
C ILE A 68 8.58 1.67 -18.29
N LEU A 69 8.95 1.57 -17.01
CA LEU A 69 10.31 1.91 -16.56
C LEU A 69 11.27 0.78 -16.97
N VAL A 70 12.33 1.13 -17.68
CA VAL A 70 13.33 0.18 -18.19
C VAL A 70 14.75 0.68 -17.92
N ASP A 71 15.73 -0.21 -17.91
CA ASP A 71 17.14 0.17 -17.84
C ASP A 71 17.70 0.62 -19.20
N LYS A 72 18.89 1.23 -19.18
CA LYS A 72 19.54 1.77 -20.39
C LYS A 72 19.95 0.69 -21.40
N ASN A 73 20.04 -0.58 -21.00
CA ASN A 73 20.40 -1.69 -21.87
C ASN A 73 19.18 -2.41 -22.45
N PHE A 74 17.99 -1.87 -22.19
CA PHE A 74 16.76 -2.43 -22.71
C PHE A 74 16.71 -2.29 -24.23
N ASN A 75 16.59 -3.40 -24.95
CA ASN A 75 16.69 -3.46 -26.41
C ASN A 75 15.54 -4.19 -27.11
N LEU A 76 14.43 -4.43 -26.38
CA LEU A 76 13.25 -5.03 -26.99
C LEU A 76 12.41 -3.93 -27.64
N ASP A 77 12.00 -4.18 -28.88
CA ASP A 77 11.02 -3.33 -29.56
C ASP A 77 9.62 -3.63 -28.99
N LEU A 78 9.13 -2.67 -28.21
CA LEU A 78 7.79 -2.69 -27.64
C LEU A 78 7.02 -1.49 -28.17
N ASN A 79 5.84 -1.71 -28.68
CA ASN A 79 4.93 -0.61 -29.03
C ASN A 79 4.36 0.05 -27.75
N LYS A 80 5.25 0.64 -26.95
CA LYS A 80 4.96 1.23 -25.63
C LYS A 80 5.84 2.46 -25.41
N ASN A 81 5.41 3.33 -24.50
CA ASN A 81 6.22 4.44 -24.05
C ASN A 81 7.16 3.95 -22.94
N LEU A 82 8.40 4.43 -22.95
CA LEU A 82 9.41 4.00 -22.00
C LEU A 82 9.95 5.19 -21.22
N ILE A 83 10.18 4.99 -19.92
CA ILE A 83 11.08 5.87 -19.14
C ILE A 83 12.37 5.10 -18.91
N VAL A 84 13.46 5.63 -19.45
CA VAL A 84 14.78 4.98 -19.43
C VAL A 84 15.56 5.48 -18.22
N CYS A 85 15.87 4.61 -17.29
CA CYS A 85 16.51 4.95 -16.03
C CYS A 85 17.70 4.04 -15.71
N LYS A 86 18.53 4.45 -14.76
CA LYS A 86 19.70 3.67 -14.35
C LYS A 86 19.28 2.37 -13.62
N ASP A 87 18.22 2.46 -12.81
CA ASP A 87 17.70 1.37 -12.01
C ASP A 87 16.15 1.48 -12.00
N PRO A 88 15.45 0.62 -12.76
CA PRO A 88 13.98 0.65 -12.85
C PRO A 88 13.30 0.35 -11.52
N TYR A 89 13.87 -0.50 -10.67
CA TYR A 89 13.30 -0.84 -9.38
C TYR A 89 13.38 0.34 -8.40
N TYR A 90 14.52 1.02 -8.37
CA TYR A 90 14.69 2.26 -7.60
C TYR A 90 13.77 3.37 -8.11
N SER A 91 13.68 3.54 -9.42
CA SER A 91 12.82 4.55 -10.03
C SER A 91 11.35 4.27 -9.73
N MET A 92 10.93 3.01 -9.72
CA MET A 92 9.56 2.63 -9.32
C MET A 92 9.26 2.97 -7.87
N ALA A 93 10.20 2.78 -6.94
CA ALA A 93 10.02 3.20 -5.55
C ALA A 93 9.80 4.73 -5.44
N LYS A 94 10.49 5.53 -6.25
CA LYS A 94 10.26 6.98 -6.35
C LYS A 94 8.89 7.31 -6.95
N VAL A 95 8.50 6.64 -8.03
CA VAL A 95 7.17 6.81 -8.64
C VAL A 95 6.08 6.49 -7.62
N ALA A 96 6.27 5.42 -6.83
CA ALA A 96 5.34 5.07 -5.76
C ALA A 96 5.18 6.21 -4.73
N LEU A 97 6.26 6.90 -4.37
CA LEU A 97 6.19 8.07 -3.47
C LEU A 97 5.58 9.31 -4.13
N ILE A 98 5.74 9.48 -5.45
CA ILE A 98 5.07 10.56 -6.17
C ILE A 98 3.57 10.35 -6.15
N PHE A 99 3.08 9.14 -6.47
CA PHE A 99 1.64 8.84 -6.46
C PHE A 99 1.08 8.74 -5.03
N TYR A 100 1.85 8.26 -4.06
CA TYR A 100 1.42 7.98 -2.69
C TYR A 100 2.37 8.62 -1.65
N PRO A 101 2.39 9.96 -1.56
CA PRO A 101 3.38 10.68 -0.76
C PRO A 101 3.30 10.40 0.73
N ASP A 102 2.13 10.00 1.24
CA ASP A 102 1.91 9.70 2.66
C ASP A 102 2.13 8.21 2.99
N SER A 103 2.69 7.40 2.07
CA SER A 103 2.77 5.95 2.24
C SER A 103 3.83 5.49 3.25
N ILE A 104 4.90 6.26 3.49
CA ILE A 104 5.98 5.88 4.42
C ILE A 104 5.75 6.39 5.84
N TYR A 105 5.20 7.57 6.02
CA TYR A 105 4.88 8.15 7.32
C TYR A 105 3.55 8.88 7.22
N PRO A 106 2.43 8.16 7.34
CA PRO A 106 1.12 8.78 7.16
C PRO A 106 0.86 9.84 8.21
N ASN A 107 0.62 11.08 7.76
CA ASN A 107 0.38 12.23 8.63
C ASN A 107 -0.84 12.08 9.56
N TYR A 108 -1.75 11.16 9.27
CA TYR A 108 -2.93 10.91 10.10
C TYR A 108 -2.61 10.29 11.46
N TYR A 109 -1.45 9.66 11.66
CA TYR A 109 -1.03 9.18 12.98
C TYR A 109 -0.95 10.30 14.01
N PHE A 110 -0.75 11.53 13.57
CA PHE A 110 -0.50 12.67 14.47
C PHE A 110 -1.61 13.72 14.46
N LYS A 111 -2.49 13.72 13.46
CA LYS A 111 -3.44 14.82 13.22
C LYS A 111 -4.90 14.53 13.58
N ASP A 112 -5.33 13.28 13.57
CA ASP A 112 -6.75 12.91 13.65
C ASP A 112 -7.09 12.12 14.93
N ALA A 113 -6.53 12.51 16.07
CA ALA A 113 -6.80 11.88 17.38
C ALA A 113 -8.18 12.25 17.97
N ASP A 114 -9.21 12.39 17.13
CA ASP A 114 -10.56 12.62 17.60
C ASP A 114 -11.12 11.33 18.20
N ARG A 115 -11.45 11.38 19.50
CA ARG A 115 -11.93 10.23 20.31
C ARG A 115 -13.46 10.12 20.37
N SER A 116 -14.17 11.00 19.67
CA SER A 116 -15.64 11.05 19.69
C SER A 116 -16.26 10.11 18.66
N ILE A 117 -16.04 8.79 18.77
CA ILE A 117 -16.68 7.81 17.89
C ILE A 117 -17.77 7.10 18.67
N GLU A 118 -18.99 7.14 18.15
CA GLU A 118 -20.07 6.29 18.63
C GLU A 118 -19.93 4.90 17.98
N PHE A 119 -19.76 3.89 18.81
CA PHE A 119 -19.79 2.49 18.40
C PHE A 119 -21.15 1.86 18.67
N ASP A 120 -21.48 0.81 17.94
CA ASP A 120 -22.65 0.00 18.25
C ASP A 120 -22.58 -0.46 19.73
N LYS A 121 -23.69 -0.32 20.46
CA LYS A 121 -23.77 -0.59 21.90
C LYS A 121 -23.48 -2.05 22.28
N SER A 122 -23.49 -2.96 21.31
CA SER A 122 -23.09 -4.37 21.51
C SER A 122 -21.58 -4.56 21.64
N ASN A 123 -20.78 -3.56 21.29
CA ASN A 123 -19.33 -3.65 21.35
C ASN A 123 -18.80 -3.37 22.75
N MET A 124 -17.79 -4.16 23.15
CA MET A 124 -17.07 -3.98 24.41
C MET A 124 -15.65 -3.49 24.10
N ILE A 125 -15.37 -2.21 24.37
CA ILE A 125 -14.07 -1.59 24.09
C ILE A 125 -13.41 -1.21 25.41
N SER A 126 -12.24 -1.77 25.65
CA SER A 126 -11.47 -1.56 26.89
C SER A 126 -10.80 -0.18 26.92
N SER A 127 -10.37 0.23 28.10
CA SER A 127 -9.70 1.52 28.32
C SER A 127 -8.42 1.66 27.52
N ASN A 128 -8.05 2.91 27.20
CA ASN A 128 -6.86 3.28 26.42
C ASN A 128 -6.77 2.66 25.01
N THR A 129 -7.87 2.13 24.50
CA THR A 129 -7.94 1.68 23.11
C THR A 129 -8.14 2.89 22.20
N PHE A 130 -7.34 2.99 21.18
CA PHE A 130 -7.50 4.00 20.13
C PHE A 130 -8.15 3.38 18.90
N ILE A 131 -9.27 3.92 18.47
CA ILE A 131 -9.92 3.55 17.22
C ILE A 131 -10.05 4.81 16.38
N HIS A 132 -9.49 4.79 15.17
CA HIS A 132 -9.54 5.94 14.27
C HIS A 132 -10.98 6.16 13.75
N LYS A 133 -11.43 7.43 13.65
CA LYS A 133 -12.79 7.81 13.22
C LYS A 133 -13.25 7.24 11.87
N LYS A 134 -12.31 6.87 10.99
CA LYS A 134 -12.60 6.23 9.71
C LYS A 134 -12.59 4.71 9.77
N ALA A 135 -12.27 4.10 10.92
CA ALA A 135 -12.38 2.66 11.09
C ALA A 135 -13.86 2.24 11.17
N ARG A 136 -14.14 1.05 10.69
CA ARG A 136 -15.49 0.45 10.75
C ARG A 136 -15.44 -0.83 11.58
N ILE A 137 -16.17 -0.85 12.67
CA ILE A 137 -16.25 -1.99 13.59
C ILE A 137 -17.66 -2.57 13.50
N GLY A 138 -17.75 -3.86 13.23
CA GLY A 138 -19.00 -4.61 13.23
C GLY A 138 -19.65 -4.69 14.62
N LYS A 139 -20.68 -5.53 14.76
CA LYS A 139 -21.41 -5.73 16.02
C LYS A 139 -20.77 -6.81 16.88
N ASN A 140 -21.03 -6.77 18.20
CA ASN A 140 -20.61 -7.76 19.17
C ASN A 140 -19.08 -7.99 19.21
N CYS A 141 -18.28 -6.99 18.89
CA CYS A 141 -16.82 -7.07 18.96
C CYS A 141 -16.33 -6.77 20.39
N LYS A 142 -15.24 -7.44 20.77
CA LYS A 142 -14.53 -7.18 22.02
C LYS A 142 -13.13 -6.73 21.68
N ILE A 143 -12.72 -5.55 22.16
CA ILE A 143 -11.39 -4.97 21.88
C ILE A 143 -10.70 -4.68 23.21
N GLY A 144 -9.54 -5.32 23.39
CA GLY A 144 -8.74 -5.27 24.62
C GLY A 144 -8.00 -3.96 24.82
N PHE A 145 -7.38 -3.84 25.99
CA PHE A 145 -6.68 -2.63 26.44
C PHE A 145 -5.50 -2.24 25.54
N ASN A 146 -5.24 -0.93 25.44
CA ASN A 146 -4.09 -0.36 24.77
C ASN A 146 -3.96 -0.79 23.30
N SER A 147 -5.04 -1.19 22.66
CA SER A 147 -5.04 -1.59 21.25
C SER A 147 -5.22 -0.39 20.34
N PHE A 148 -4.68 -0.49 19.12
CA PHE A 148 -4.74 0.56 18.10
C PHE A 148 -5.41 0.02 16.83
N ILE A 149 -6.49 0.68 16.41
CA ILE A 149 -7.18 0.40 15.14
C ILE A 149 -7.02 1.63 14.24
N GLY A 150 -6.27 1.46 13.17
CA GLY A 150 -5.91 2.52 12.24
C GLY A 150 -7.06 2.99 11.34
N PRO A 151 -6.83 4.03 10.55
CA PRO A 151 -7.82 4.57 9.64
C PRO A 151 -8.23 3.57 8.56
N ASN A 152 -9.51 3.59 8.22
CA ASN A 152 -10.13 2.76 7.18
C ASN A 152 -10.03 1.24 7.41
N VAL A 153 -9.50 0.81 8.56
CA VAL A 153 -9.56 -0.60 8.96
C VAL A 153 -11.02 -1.03 9.07
N ILE A 154 -11.31 -2.20 8.55
CA ILE A 154 -12.65 -2.80 8.62
C ILE A 154 -12.54 -4.06 9.46
N ILE A 155 -13.40 -4.19 10.48
CA ILE A 155 -13.51 -5.38 11.34
C ILE A 155 -14.96 -5.85 11.27
N GLY A 156 -15.16 -7.12 10.91
CA GLY A 156 -16.47 -7.76 10.83
C GLY A 156 -17.08 -8.02 12.20
N ASP A 157 -18.28 -8.62 12.21
CA ASP A 157 -19.02 -8.91 13.43
C ASP A 157 -18.37 -10.00 14.29
N ASN A 158 -18.65 -9.98 15.60
CA ASN A 158 -18.28 -11.01 16.59
C ASN A 158 -16.79 -11.26 16.71
N CYS A 159 -15.93 -10.25 16.46
CA CYS A 159 -14.49 -10.39 16.57
C CYS A 159 -14.00 -10.17 18.01
N LEU A 160 -12.94 -10.92 18.38
CA LEU A 160 -12.21 -10.75 19.63
C LEU A 160 -10.81 -10.24 19.30
N ILE A 161 -10.48 -9.05 19.79
CA ILE A 161 -9.17 -8.41 19.66
C ILE A 161 -8.57 -8.30 21.04
N GLY A 162 -7.44 -8.92 21.27
CA GLY A 162 -6.73 -8.94 22.55
C GLY A 162 -6.10 -7.59 22.91
N ASP A 163 -5.35 -7.58 24.00
CA ASP A 163 -4.66 -6.39 24.48
C ASP A 163 -3.41 -6.09 23.66
N ASN A 164 -3.03 -4.80 23.58
CA ASN A 164 -1.82 -4.35 22.89
C ASN A 164 -1.74 -4.77 21.42
N VAL A 165 -2.85 -4.93 20.74
CA VAL A 165 -2.93 -5.26 19.31
C VAL A 165 -2.85 -3.97 18.49
N SER A 166 -2.14 -4.00 17.36
CA SER A 166 -2.15 -2.88 16.40
C SER A 166 -2.57 -3.38 15.02
N ILE A 167 -3.60 -2.75 14.46
CA ILE A 167 -4.14 -3.09 13.14
C ILE A 167 -4.10 -1.87 12.24
N TYR A 168 -3.40 -2.00 11.12
CA TYR A 168 -3.27 -1.00 10.07
C TYR A 168 -3.62 -1.63 8.72
N PHE A 169 -4.03 -0.83 7.74
CA PHE A 169 -4.22 -1.24 6.34
C PHE A 169 -4.85 -2.63 6.17
N SER A 170 -5.93 -2.91 6.90
CA SER A 170 -6.45 -4.27 7.00
C SER A 170 -7.96 -4.35 6.88
N ILE A 171 -8.42 -5.44 6.30
CA ILE A 171 -9.82 -5.87 6.26
C ILE A 171 -9.92 -7.20 7.00
N ILE A 172 -10.64 -7.21 8.11
CA ILE A 172 -10.82 -8.38 8.98
C ILE A 172 -12.25 -8.89 8.81
N GLY A 173 -12.40 -10.18 8.55
CA GLY A 173 -13.70 -10.86 8.43
C GLY A 173 -14.45 -10.98 9.74
N LYS A 174 -15.47 -11.84 9.77
CA LYS A 174 -16.33 -12.10 10.95
C LYS A 174 -15.77 -13.23 11.80
N ASN A 175 -16.13 -13.24 13.10
CA ASN A 175 -15.76 -14.30 14.04
C ASN A 175 -14.24 -14.53 14.14
N VAL A 176 -13.43 -13.49 13.92
CA VAL A 176 -11.98 -13.56 14.00
C VAL A 176 -11.51 -13.36 15.43
N LYS A 177 -10.51 -14.14 15.86
CA LYS A 177 -9.83 -13.99 17.14
C LYS A 177 -8.40 -13.57 16.93
N ILE A 178 -8.01 -12.45 17.51
CA ILE A 178 -6.64 -11.91 17.46
C ILE A 178 -6.13 -11.81 18.87
N TYR A 179 -5.10 -12.59 19.21
CA TYR A 179 -4.55 -12.61 20.55
C TYR A 179 -3.62 -11.43 20.84
N GLN A 180 -3.16 -11.35 22.08
CA GLN A 180 -2.43 -10.21 22.63
C GLN A 180 -1.12 -9.94 21.87
N GLY A 181 -0.77 -8.67 21.70
CA GLY A 181 0.48 -8.24 21.11
C GLY A 181 0.61 -8.40 19.61
N VAL A 182 -0.43 -8.85 18.90
CA VAL A 182 -0.41 -9.03 17.44
C VAL A 182 -0.26 -7.70 16.72
N ARG A 183 0.50 -7.69 15.61
CA ARG A 183 0.69 -6.56 14.71
C ARG A 183 0.24 -6.94 13.31
N ILE A 184 -0.74 -6.23 12.76
CA ILE A 184 -1.29 -6.48 11.42
C ILE A 184 -1.16 -5.24 10.55
N GLY A 185 -0.65 -5.42 9.31
CA GLY A 185 -0.52 -4.35 8.34
C GLY A 185 0.61 -3.36 8.64
N SER A 186 1.60 -3.76 9.42
CA SER A 186 2.82 -2.97 9.64
C SER A 186 3.67 -2.96 8.37
N GLU A 187 4.45 -1.88 8.18
CA GLU A 187 5.38 -1.81 7.06
C GLU A 187 6.41 -2.94 7.06
N GLY A 188 6.59 -3.56 5.91
CA GLY A 188 7.67 -4.52 5.68
C GLY A 188 9.05 -3.85 5.65
N PHE A 189 10.09 -4.65 5.84
CA PHE A 189 11.49 -4.22 5.77
C PHE A 189 11.97 -4.29 4.33
N GLY A 190 11.68 -3.23 3.52
CA GLY A 190 12.09 -3.12 2.13
C GLY A 190 12.93 -1.87 1.87
N PHE A 191 14.17 -2.04 1.43
CA PHE A 191 15.09 -0.95 1.13
C PHE A 191 15.91 -1.25 -0.14
N ILE A 192 16.24 -0.19 -0.89
CA ILE A 192 17.17 -0.21 -2.00
C ILE A 192 18.42 0.54 -1.57
N MET A 193 19.56 -0.15 -1.58
CA MET A 193 20.86 0.43 -1.26
C MET A 193 21.45 1.11 -2.48
N GLN A 194 21.82 2.36 -2.35
CA GLN A 194 22.63 3.12 -3.32
C GLN A 194 23.98 3.45 -2.68
N GLN A 195 24.97 3.89 -3.48
CA GLN A 195 26.32 4.18 -2.96
C GLN A 195 26.33 5.11 -1.74
N ASN A 196 25.48 6.13 -1.73
CA ASN A 196 25.46 7.15 -0.68
C ASN A 196 24.08 7.39 -0.07
N SER A 197 23.12 6.51 -0.31
CA SER A 197 21.76 6.65 0.21
C SER A 197 21.05 5.32 0.31
N VAL A 198 20.03 5.28 1.18
CA VAL A 198 19.12 4.15 1.32
C VAL A 198 17.72 4.64 1.01
N GLN A 199 17.08 4.03 0.02
CA GLN A 199 15.70 4.34 -0.36
C GLN A 199 14.76 3.28 0.22
N LYS A 200 13.84 3.72 1.08
CA LYS A 200 12.76 2.85 1.54
C LYS A 200 11.78 2.59 0.40
N ILE A 201 11.34 1.34 0.28
CA ILE A 201 10.30 0.94 -0.67
C ILE A 201 8.95 1.10 0.01
N PRO A 202 8.04 1.94 -0.50
CA PRO A 202 6.69 2.06 0.05
C PRO A 202 5.94 0.73 -0.04
N GLN A 203 5.29 0.34 1.05
CA GLN A 203 4.43 -0.83 1.10
C GLN A 203 3.00 -0.39 0.84
N LEU A 204 2.50 -0.62 -0.37
CA LEU A 204 1.18 -0.14 -0.84
C LEU A 204 0.12 -1.25 -0.84
N GLY A 205 0.38 -2.31 -0.09
CA GLY A 205 -0.54 -3.42 0.08
C GLY A 205 -1.52 -3.23 1.24
N ARG A 206 -2.40 -4.21 1.40
CA ARG A 206 -3.26 -4.37 2.57
C ARG A 206 -3.28 -5.83 2.99
N VAL A 207 -3.63 -6.07 4.25
CA VAL A 207 -3.90 -7.40 4.77
C VAL A 207 -5.38 -7.70 4.68
N ILE A 208 -5.73 -8.90 4.25
CA ILE A 208 -7.10 -9.41 4.26
C ILE A 208 -7.11 -10.68 5.11
N ILE A 209 -7.87 -10.66 6.20
CA ILE A 209 -8.11 -11.81 7.07
C ILE A 209 -9.53 -12.29 6.81
N GLY A 210 -9.68 -13.56 6.45
CA GLY A 210 -10.99 -14.19 6.23
C GLY A 210 -11.79 -14.38 7.52
N ASP A 211 -13.00 -14.92 7.38
CA ASP A 211 -13.85 -15.23 8.52
C ASP A 211 -13.29 -16.40 9.35
N CYS A 212 -13.59 -16.43 10.64
CA CYS A 212 -13.27 -17.52 11.56
C CYS A 212 -11.76 -17.82 11.69
N VAL A 213 -10.90 -16.86 11.40
CA VAL A 213 -9.44 -16.99 11.57
C VAL A 213 -9.06 -16.73 13.04
N GLU A 214 -8.08 -17.47 13.51
CA GLU A 214 -7.48 -17.29 14.84
C GLU A 214 -5.98 -17.00 14.70
N ILE A 215 -5.51 -15.89 15.30
CA ILE A 215 -4.14 -15.39 15.20
C ILE A 215 -3.48 -15.42 16.57
N GLY A 216 -2.42 -16.23 16.71
CA GLY A 216 -1.70 -16.41 17.96
C GLY A 216 -1.00 -15.15 18.47
N ALA A 217 -0.75 -15.09 19.78
CA ALA A 217 -0.13 -13.93 20.42
C ALA A 217 1.22 -13.56 19.81
N ASN A 218 1.50 -12.24 19.75
CA ASN A 218 2.74 -11.65 19.21
C ASN A 218 3.04 -12.00 17.74
N THR A 219 2.06 -12.45 16.98
CA THR A 219 2.21 -12.66 15.53
C THR A 219 2.32 -11.30 14.80
N THR A 220 3.15 -11.25 13.76
CA THR A 220 3.26 -10.10 12.86
C THR A 220 2.88 -10.52 11.43
N ILE A 221 1.96 -9.77 10.81
CA ILE A 221 1.41 -10.00 9.46
C ILE A 221 1.55 -8.72 8.63
#